data_4d75f9860d01641e9ceeda0b89c1eb33
#
_entry.id   4d75f9860d01641e9ceeda0b89c1eb33
#
_cell.length_a   1.000
_cell.length_b   1.000
_cell.length_c   1.000
_cell.angle_alpha   90.00
_cell.angle_beta   90.00
_cell.angle_gamma   90.00
#
_symmetry.space_group_name_H-M   'P 1'
#
loop_
_entity.id
_entity.type
_entity.pdbx_description
1 polymer ?
#
loop_
_entity_poly.entity_id
_entity_poly.type
_entity_poly.pdbx_seq_one_letter_code
_entity_poly.pdbx_strand_id
1 'polypeptide(L)'
;HIRSAEMARVSPLLELQQQMSSLPSNKEVLVEQFQTNDGHHLCLYPFEGRGVHQALGMLMAYRWSQIRPLSISISCNDYGFELLSDEPLKFEEVNDLNLLSSIGLMDDIQSGVNASEMARRRFRDIAVIAGLAFQGFPGKHQGVKHLQSHSGLIFEVFREFDSENLLFRQAFEELI
;
A
#
# COMPACT_ATOMS: atom_id res chain seq x y z
N HIS A 1 1.67 -0.20 36.07
CA HIS A 1 0.53 0.53 35.44
C HIS A 1 0.84 2.03 35.50
N ILE A 2 1.51 2.55 34.45
CA ILE A 2 1.65 3.99 34.25
C ILE A 2 0.34 4.43 33.58
N ARG A 3 -0.59 4.96 34.36
CA ARG A 3 -1.74 5.68 33.82
C ARG A 3 -1.24 7.09 33.47
N SER A 4 -0.70 7.25 32.27
CA SER A 4 -0.42 8.59 31.76
C SER A 4 -1.75 9.29 31.40
N ALA A 5 -1.73 10.62 31.39
CA ALA A 5 -2.92 11.41 30.99
C ALA A 5 -3.34 11.10 29.54
N GLU A 6 -2.38 10.72 28.69
CA GLU A 6 -2.63 10.28 27.32
C GLU A 6 -3.40 8.95 27.29
N MET A 7 -2.98 7.97 28.09
CA MET A 7 -3.67 6.68 28.17
C MET A 7 -5.11 6.82 28.67
N ALA A 8 -5.38 7.73 29.58
CA ALA A 8 -6.74 8.01 30.02
C ALA A 8 -7.65 8.53 28.91
N ARG A 9 -7.09 9.26 27.94
CA ARG A 9 -7.84 9.75 26.76
C ARG A 9 -8.04 8.68 25.69
N VAL A 10 -7.12 7.73 25.57
CA VAL A 10 -7.17 6.64 24.57
C VAL A 10 -8.02 5.45 25.08
N SER A 11 -8.11 5.24 26.41
CA SER A 11 -8.86 4.12 26.99
C SER A 11 -10.28 3.94 26.45
N PRO A 12 -11.11 4.97 26.23
CA PRO A 12 -12.46 4.78 25.69
C PRO A 12 -12.45 4.23 24.25
N LEU A 13 -11.46 4.59 23.44
CA LEU A 13 -11.30 4.05 22.08
C LEU A 13 -10.89 2.58 22.13
N LEU A 14 -9.96 2.22 23.01
CA LEU A 14 -9.52 0.84 23.19
C LEU A 14 -10.64 -0.04 23.74
N GLU A 15 -11.46 0.48 24.67
CA GLU A 15 -12.64 -0.22 25.18
C GLU A 15 -13.67 -0.46 24.07
N LEU A 16 -13.91 0.52 23.21
CA LEU A 16 -14.79 0.38 22.04
C LEU A 16 -14.23 -0.63 21.06
N GLN A 17 -12.94 -0.58 20.75
CA GLN A 17 -12.27 -1.56 19.87
C GLN A 17 -12.42 -2.98 20.43
N GLN A 18 -12.24 -3.17 21.73
CA GLN A 18 -12.39 -4.49 22.36
C GLN A 18 -13.83 -5.01 22.36
N GLN A 19 -14.82 -4.10 22.37
CA GLN A 19 -16.23 -4.48 22.26
C GLN A 19 -16.65 -4.85 20.84
N MET A 20 -16.11 -4.17 19.83
CA MET A 20 -16.48 -4.35 18.42
C MET A 20 -15.63 -5.39 17.71
N SER A 21 -14.40 -5.61 18.14
CA SER A 21 -13.44 -6.51 17.54
C SER A 21 -12.54 -7.13 18.63
N SER A 22 -11.24 -6.93 18.56
CA SER A 22 -10.32 -7.35 19.60
C SER A 22 -9.14 -6.36 19.79
N LEU A 23 -8.43 -6.52 20.91
CA LEU A 23 -7.16 -5.83 21.14
C LEU A 23 -6.05 -6.87 21.13
N PRO A 24 -5.11 -6.79 20.18
CA PRO A 24 -4.00 -7.73 20.09
C PRO A 24 -3.02 -7.50 21.26
N SER A 25 -2.40 -8.56 21.74
CA SER A 25 -1.25 -8.48 22.64
C SER A 25 0.01 -8.11 21.85
N ASN A 26 1.14 -7.89 22.54
CA ASN A 26 2.42 -7.60 21.92
C ASN A 26 3.03 -8.77 21.11
N LYS A 27 2.37 -9.90 21.04
CA LYS A 27 2.79 -11.10 20.27
C LYS A 27 1.77 -11.50 19.20
N GLU A 28 0.77 -10.68 18.99
CA GLU A 28 -0.34 -10.94 18.09
C GLU A 28 -0.49 -9.78 17.13
N VAL A 29 -0.92 -10.08 15.93
CA VAL A 29 -1.32 -9.10 14.91
C VAL A 29 -2.82 -9.17 14.77
N LEU A 30 -3.50 -8.04 14.92
CA LEU A 30 -4.93 -7.96 14.61
C LEU A 30 -5.12 -8.03 13.11
N VAL A 31 -6.02 -8.91 12.69
CA VAL A 31 -6.48 -9.02 11.32
C VAL A 31 -8.01 -8.90 11.30
N GLU A 32 -8.51 -8.04 10.46
CA GLU A 32 -9.95 -7.82 10.30
C GLU A 32 -10.35 -8.05 8.85
N GLN A 33 -11.43 -8.78 8.65
CA GLN A 33 -12.02 -9.03 7.34
C GLN A 33 -13.48 -8.58 7.36
N PHE A 34 -13.86 -7.81 6.37
CA PHE A 34 -15.25 -7.37 6.20
C PHE A 34 -15.51 -7.01 4.75
N GLN A 35 -16.79 -6.79 4.43
CA GLN A 35 -17.24 -6.39 3.12
C GLN A 35 -18.03 -5.09 3.21
N THR A 36 -17.80 -4.21 2.24
CA THR A 36 -18.58 -2.98 2.05
C THR A 36 -19.10 -2.91 0.61
N ASN A 37 -19.71 -1.79 0.24
CA ASN A 37 -20.10 -1.52 -1.15
C ASN A 37 -18.88 -1.34 -2.08
N ASP A 38 -17.70 -1.04 -1.53
CA ASP A 38 -16.46 -0.84 -2.28
C ASP A 38 -15.72 -2.15 -2.56
N GLY A 39 -16.07 -3.24 -1.88
CA GLY A 39 -15.48 -4.56 -2.05
C GLY A 39 -15.20 -5.30 -0.76
N HIS A 40 -14.25 -6.24 -0.83
CA HIS A 40 -13.77 -7.06 0.28
C HIS A 40 -12.48 -6.46 0.86
N HIS A 41 -12.51 -6.23 2.16
CA HIS A 41 -11.42 -5.61 2.92
C HIS A 41 -10.70 -6.66 3.75
N LEU A 42 -9.36 -6.65 3.68
CA LEU A 42 -8.47 -7.37 4.57
C LEU A 42 -7.52 -6.37 5.20
N CYS A 43 -7.70 -6.09 6.49
CA CYS A 43 -6.91 -5.14 7.26
C CYS A 43 -5.98 -5.88 8.20
N LEU A 44 -4.70 -5.48 8.23
CA LEU A 44 -3.67 -6.01 9.14
C LEU A 44 -3.05 -4.86 9.92
N TYR A 45 -2.85 -5.06 11.23
CA TYR A 45 -2.32 -4.04 12.14
C TYR A 45 -1.04 -4.51 12.85
N PRO A 46 0.12 -4.57 12.15
CA PRO A 46 1.38 -4.98 12.73
C PRO A 46 2.04 -3.93 13.62
N PHE A 47 1.66 -2.64 13.51
CA PHE A 47 2.25 -1.50 14.23
C PHE A 47 3.76 -1.28 14.00
N GLU A 48 4.28 -1.66 12.84
CA GLU A 48 5.70 -1.57 12.47
C GLU A 48 6.06 -0.30 11.68
N GLY A 49 5.08 0.59 11.51
CA GLY A 49 5.22 1.85 10.79
C GLY A 49 4.95 1.76 9.30
N ARG A 50 4.63 2.92 8.71
CA ARG A 50 4.08 3.05 7.36
C ARG A 50 4.92 2.39 6.27
N GLY A 51 6.26 2.51 6.36
CA GLY A 51 7.16 1.94 5.34
C GLY A 51 7.08 0.41 5.29
N VAL A 52 7.06 -0.24 6.47
CA VAL A 52 6.92 -1.70 6.58
C VAL A 52 5.52 -2.13 6.12
N HIS A 53 4.47 -1.43 6.54
CA HIS A 53 3.09 -1.73 6.14
C HIS A 53 2.90 -1.65 4.62
N GLN A 54 3.52 -0.66 4.00
CA GLN A 54 3.48 -0.49 2.57
C GLN A 54 4.18 -1.63 1.83
N ALA A 55 5.38 -2.03 2.30
CA ALA A 55 6.12 -3.15 1.73
C ALA A 55 5.37 -4.49 1.89
N LEU A 56 4.78 -4.74 3.07
CA LEU A 56 3.98 -5.94 3.32
C LEU A 56 2.73 -5.99 2.46
N GLY A 57 2.01 -4.88 2.33
CA GLY A 57 0.81 -4.79 1.49
C GLY A 57 1.15 -5.08 0.01
N MET A 58 2.26 -4.54 -0.48
CA MET A 58 2.73 -4.79 -1.85
C MET A 58 3.16 -6.24 -2.07
N LEU A 59 3.92 -6.80 -1.12
CA LEU A 59 4.34 -8.19 -1.15
C LEU A 59 3.14 -9.14 -1.24
N MET A 60 2.17 -8.95 -0.36
CA MET A 60 0.96 -9.78 -0.33
C MET A 60 0.15 -9.64 -1.62
N ALA A 61 -0.07 -8.42 -2.09
CA ALA A 61 -0.80 -8.18 -3.33
C ALA A 61 -0.08 -8.81 -4.54
N TYR A 62 1.24 -8.68 -4.64
CA TYR A 62 2.04 -9.30 -5.68
C TYR A 62 1.92 -10.82 -5.64
N ARG A 63 2.19 -11.45 -4.48
CA ARG A 63 2.12 -12.91 -4.34
C ARG A 63 0.73 -13.47 -4.61
N TRP A 64 -0.33 -12.78 -4.18
CA TRP A 64 -1.69 -13.16 -4.49
C TRP A 64 -1.96 -13.10 -5.99
N SER A 65 -1.48 -12.06 -6.67
CA SER A 65 -1.65 -11.92 -8.12
C SER A 65 -0.94 -13.01 -8.93
N GLN A 66 0.10 -13.66 -8.36
CA GLN A 66 0.76 -14.81 -9.00
C GLN A 66 -0.09 -16.10 -8.93
N ILE A 67 -1.03 -16.16 -8.00
CA ILE A 67 -1.86 -17.36 -7.77
C ILE A 67 -3.16 -17.26 -8.55
N ARG A 68 -3.78 -16.07 -8.54
CA ARG A 68 -5.00 -15.78 -9.28
C ARG A 68 -5.04 -14.32 -9.73
N PRO A 69 -5.66 -14.02 -10.88
CA PRO A 69 -5.78 -12.62 -11.30
C PRO A 69 -6.72 -11.87 -10.35
N LEU A 70 -6.15 -10.92 -9.60
CA LEU A 70 -6.87 -10.07 -8.65
C LEU A 70 -6.48 -8.61 -8.86
N SER A 71 -7.47 -7.73 -8.77
CA SER A 71 -7.24 -6.30 -8.64
C SER A 71 -7.24 -5.96 -7.16
N ILE A 72 -6.08 -5.56 -6.63
CA ILE A 72 -5.91 -5.22 -5.21
C ILE A 72 -5.48 -3.77 -5.09
N SER A 73 -6.26 -2.97 -4.37
CA SER A 73 -5.89 -1.63 -3.94
C SER A 73 -5.27 -1.69 -2.54
N ILE A 74 -4.19 -0.94 -2.33
CA ILE A 74 -3.44 -0.92 -1.06
C ILE A 74 -3.57 0.45 -0.43
N SER A 75 -4.00 0.49 0.83
CA SER A 75 -3.97 1.66 1.69
C SER A 75 -3.15 1.36 2.94
N CYS A 76 -2.33 2.31 3.42
CA CYS A 76 -1.54 2.11 4.63
C CYS A 76 -1.35 3.38 5.44
N ASN A 77 -1.16 3.21 6.74
CA ASN A 77 -0.81 4.26 7.69
C ASN A 77 0.25 3.75 8.67
N ASP A 78 0.53 4.49 9.75
CA ASP A 78 1.55 4.12 10.72
C ASP A 78 1.15 2.92 11.62
N TYR A 79 -0.12 2.53 11.59
CA TYR A 79 -0.67 1.46 12.46
C TYR A 79 -0.90 0.15 11.73
N GLY A 80 -1.19 0.20 10.43
CA GLY A 80 -1.52 -0.98 9.64
C GLY A 80 -1.71 -0.68 8.16
N PHE A 81 -2.16 -1.69 7.44
CA PHE A 81 -2.49 -1.59 6.03
C PHE A 81 -3.76 -2.38 5.69
N GLU A 82 -4.36 -2.00 4.60
CA GLU A 82 -5.57 -2.58 4.05
C GLU A 82 -5.31 -3.05 2.62
N LEU A 83 -5.82 -4.21 2.31
CA LEU A 83 -5.97 -4.73 0.95
C LEU A 83 -7.46 -4.73 0.62
N LEU A 84 -7.84 -4.02 -0.44
CA LEU A 84 -9.22 -3.96 -0.94
C LEU A 84 -9.28 -4.63 -2.31
N SER A 85 -10.23 -5.54 -2.50
CA SER A 85 -10.43 -6.28 -3.75
C SER A 85 -11.91 -6.48 -4.06
N ASP A 86 -12.24 -6.63 -5.34
CA ASP A 86 -13.58 -7.02 -5.79
C ASP A 86 -13.92 -8.48 -5.41
N GLU A 87 -12.90 -9.32 -5.19
CA GLU A 87 -13.04 -10.70 -4.78
C GLU A 87 -12.61 -10.91 -3.31
N PRO A 88 -13.17 -11.93 -2.62
CA PRO A 88 -12.80 -12.21 -1.22
C PRO A 88 -11.32 -12.52 -1.06
N LEU A 89 -10.66 -11.80 -0.14
CA LEU A 89 -9.30 -12.05 0.33
C LEU A 89 -9.41 -12.75 1.70
N LYS A 90 -9.17 -14.05 1.75
CA LYS A 90 -9.32 -14.82 3.00
C LYS A 90 -7.99 -14.86 3.76
N PHE A 91 -8.05 -14.57 5.06
CA PHE A 91 -6.85 -14.60 5.91
C PHE A 91 -6.23 -16.01 5.99
N GLU A 92 -7.05 -17.05 5.96
CA GLU A 92 -6.58 -18.44 5.92
C GLU A 92 -5.64 -18.67 4.74
N GLU A 93 -5.93 -18.07 3.58
CA GLU A 93 -5.10 -18.15 2.38
C GLU A 93 -3.70 -17.53 2.61
N VAL A 94 -3.55 -16.54 3.50
CA VAL A 94 -2.25 -15.92 3.80
C VAL A 94 -1.24 -16.94 4.32
N ASN A 95 -1.68 -17.83 5.20
CA ASN A 95 -0.86 -18.90 5.75
C ASN A 95 -0.71 -20.06 4.78
N ASP A 96 -1.81 -20.53 4.19
CA ASP A 96 -1.83 -21.69 3.28
C ASP A 96 -0.98 -21.44 2.03
N LEU A 97 -0.96 -20.22 1.52
CA LEU A 97 -0.19 -19.78 0.36
C LEU A 97 1.17 -19.19 0.71
N ASN A 98 1.55 -19.19 1.99
CA ASN A 98 2.80 -18.62 2.49
C ASN A 98 3.07 -17.17 2.03
N LEU A 99 2.06 -16.34 1.96
CA LEU A 99 2.15 -14.97 1.44
C LEU A 99 3.10 -14.07 2.24
N LEU A 100 3.38 -14.40 3.50
CA LEU A 100 4.34 -13.71 4.36
C LEU A 100 5.68 -14.46 4.53
N SER A 101 5.97 -15.45 3.68
CA SER A 101 7.24 -16.18 3.71
C SER A 101 8.43 -15.25 3.46
N SER A 102 9.55 -15.50 4.16
CA SER A 102 10.83 -14.81 3.87
C SER A 102 11.57 -15.36 2.64
N ILE A 103 11.12 -16.49 2.09
CA ILE A 103 11.72 -17.09 0.88
C ILE A 103 11.39 -16.23 -0.32
N GLY A 104 12.40 -15.80 -1.07
CA GLY A 104 12.23 -14.93 -2.25
C GLY A 104 11.77 -13.51 -1.93
N LEU A 105 11.81 -13.08 -0.65
CA LEU A 105 11.22 -11.84 -0.17
C LEU A 105 11.68 -10.61 -0.96
N MET A 106 12.99 -10.47 -1.19
CA MET A 106 13.53 -9.28 -1.87
C MET A 106 13.14 -9.24 -3.34
N ASP A 107 13.16 -10.39 -4.01
CA ASP A 107 12.79 -10.49 -5.43
C ASP A 107 11.29 -10.22 -5.61
N ASP A 108 10.46 -10.71 -4.70
CA ASP A 108 9.02 -10.49 -4.72
C ASP A 108 8.65 -9.04 -4.38
N ILE A 109 9.33 -8.42 -3.40
CA ILE A 109 9.15 -6.99 -3.10
C ILE A 109 9.54 -6.15 -4.31
N GLN A 110 10.70 -6.41 -4.93
CA GLN A 110 11.15 -5.67 -6.10
C GLN A 110 10.18 -5.84 -7.28
N SER A 111 9.68 -7.05 -7.51
CA SER A 111 8.68 -7.32 -8.53
C SER A 111 7.34 -6.65 -8.22
N GLY A 112 6.92 -6.65 -6.95
CA GLY A 112 5.72 -5.97 -6.46
C GLY A 112 5.84 -4.44 -6.57
N VAL A 113 7.02 -3.87 -6.30
CA VAL A 113 7.31 -2.44 -6.51
C VAL A 113 7.18 -2.09 -8.00
N ASN A 114 7.73 -2.92 -8.90
CA ASN A 114 7.64 -2.72 -10.33
C ASN A 114 6.18 -2.76 -10.84
N ALA A 115 5.33 -3.57 -10.21
CA ALA A 115 3.92 -3.67 -10.54
C ALA A 115 3.03 -2.65 -9.82
N SER A 116 3.56 -1.89 -8.86
CA SER A 116 2.76 -1.14 -7.90
C SER A 116 2.50 0.32 -8.30
N GLU A 117 1.40 0.83 -7.76
CA GLU A 117 1.03 2.24 -7.85
C GLU A 117 2.02 3.20 -7.16
N MET A 118 2.93 2.69 -6.33
CA MET A 118 3.95 3.51 -5.67
C MET A 118 4.99 4.04 -6.65
N ALA A 119 5.54 3.18 -7.51
CA ALA A 119 6.44 3.63 -8.55
C ALA A 119 5.75 4.67 -9.44
N ARG A 120 4.45 4.46 -9.73
CA ARG A 120 3.63 5.42 -10.47
C ARG A 120 3.44 6.75 -9.72
N ARG A 121 3.28 6.72 -8.39
CA ARG A 121 3.17 7.92 -7.56
C ARG A 121 4.51 8.66 -7.49
N ARG A 122 5.62 7.96 -7.27
CA ARG A 122 6.96 8.55 -7.29
C ARG A 122 7.31 9.11 -8.65
N PHE A 123 7.03 8.36 -9.70
CA PHE A 123 7.23 8.83 -11.06
C PHE A 123 6.46 10.13 -11.35
N ARG A 124 5.27 10.33 -10.77
CA ARG A 124 4.51 11.57 -10.90
C ARG A 124 5.30 12.77 -10.38
N ASP A 125 5.91 12.64 -9.20
CA ASP A 125 6.70 13.71 -8.60
C ASP A 125 7.96 13.98 -9.42
N ILE A 126 8.63 12.94 -9.86
CA ILE A 126 9.80 12.99 -10.74
C ILE A 126 9.43 13.63 -12.11
N ALA A 127 8.33 13.23 -12.70
CA ALA A 127 7.85 13.76 -13.98
C ALA A 127 7.52 15.26 -13.90
N VAL A 128 7.03 15.72 -12.77
CA VAL A 128 6.81 17.17 -12.53
C VAL A 128 8.13 17.91 -12.41
N ILE A 129 9.07 17.41 -11.61
CA ILE A 129 10.40 18.00 -11.43
C ILE A 129 11.16 18.03 -12.75
N ALA A 130 11.08 16.98 -13.54
CA ALA A 130 11.70 16.87 -14.85
C ALA A 130 10.99 17.66 -15.97
N GLY A 131 9.85 18.32 -15.66
CA GLY A 131 9.08 19.09 -16.63
C GLY A 131 8.25 18.25 -17.62
N LEU A 132 8.14 16.94 -17.42
CA LEU A 132 7.31 16.05 -18.24
C LEU A 132 5.81 16.19 -17.94
N ALA A 133 5.46 16.61 -16.74
CA ALA A 133 4.10 16.85 -16.29
C ALA A 133 3.97 18.26 -15.69
N PHE A 134 2.94 18.98 -16.10
CA PHE A 134 2.71 20.36 -15.68
C PHE A 134 1.66 20.46 -14.59
N GLN A 135 2.02 21.02 -13.44
CA GLN A 135 1.12 21.19 -12.28
C GLN A 135 0.18 22.40 -12.35
N GLY A 136 0.35 23.27 -13.34
CA GLY A 136 -0.35 24.55 -13.45
C GLY A 136 0.52 25.75 -13.05
N PHE A 137 -0.05 26.93 -13.15
CA PHE A 137 0.62 28.18 -12.73
C PHE A 137 0.38 28.47 -11.24
N PRO A 138 1.23 29.28 -10.60
CA PRO A 138 0.96 29.80 -9.26
C PRO A 138 -0.44 30.43 -9.19
N GLY A 139 -1.28 29.92 -8.28
CA GLY A 139 -2.68 30.35 -8.13
C GLY A 139 -3.72 29.68 -9.05
N LYS A 140 -3.30 28.87 -10.02
CA LYS A 140 -4.17 28.03 -10.87
C LYS A 140 -3.57 26.62 -11.02
N HIS A 141 -3.78 25.79 -10.01
CA HIS A 141 -3.37 24.38 -10.08
C HIS A 141 -4.28 23.58 -11.01
N GLN A 142 -3.69 22.71 -11.82
CA GLN A 142 -4.46 21.69 -12.55
C GLN A 142 -5.04 20.68 -11.56
N GLY A 143 -6.22 20.14 -11.88
CA GLY A 143 -6.86 19.14 -11.03
C GLY A 143 -5.98 17.90 -10.86
N VAL A 144 -5.94 17.34 -9.65
CA VAL A 144 -5.15 16.15 -9.30
C VAL A 144 -5.40 15.00 -10.28
N LYS A 145 -6.65 14.80 -10.71
CA LYS A 145 -7.01 13.77 -11.71
C LYS A 145 -6.32 13.96 -13.06
N HIS A 146 -6.18 15.19 -13.53
CA HIS A 146 -5.53 15.46 -14.80
C HIS A 146 -4.02 15.17 -14.75
N LEU A 147 -3.38 15.58 -13.66
CA LEU A 147 -1.97 15.30 -13.42
C LEU A 147 -1.70 13.79 -13.29
N GLN A 148 -2.58 13.06 -12.58
CA GLN A 148 -2.52 11.61 -12.44
C GLN A 148 -2.64 10.89 -13.78
N SER A 149 -3.59 11.27 -14.61
CA SER A 149 -3.79 10.67 -15.93
C SER A 149 -2.59 10.90 -16.84
N HIS A 150 -2.05 12.12 -16.84
CA HIS A 150 -0.94 12.47 -17.74
C HIS A 150 0.37 11.78 -17.33
N SER A 151 0.75 11.87 -16.07
CA SER A 151 1.95 11.19 -15.56
C SER A 151 1.83 9.66 -15.59
N GLY A 152 0.63 9.12 -15.40
CA GLY A 152 0.37 7.69 -15.52
C GLY A 152 0.57 7.17 -16.95
N LEU A 153 0.13 7.93 -17.96
CA LEU A 153 0.36 7.57 -19.35
C LEU A 153 1.86 7.53 -19.69
N ILE A 154 2.62 8.53 -19.27
CA ILE A 154 4.07 8.59 -19.50
C ILE A 154 4.76 7.41 -18.78
N PHE A 155 4.34 7.08 -17.56
CA PHE A 155 4.86 5.93 -16.83
C PHE A 155 4.67 4.62 -17.60
N GLU A 156 3.47 4.38 -18.13
CA GLU A 156 3.18 3.18 -18.95
C GLU A 156 4.03 3.14 -20.23
N VAL A 157 4.20 4.28 -20.89
CA VAL A 157 5.05 4.38 -22.09
C VAL A 157 6.50 4.01 -21.75
N PHE A 158 7.07 4.54 -20.66
CA PHE A 158 8.43 4.17 -20.27
C PHE A 158 8.54 2.70 -19.87
N ARG A 159 7.54 2.19 -19.14
CA ARG A 159 7.52 0.78 -18.77
C ARG A 159 7.55 -0.16 -19.96
N GLU A 160 6.82 0.18 -21.02
CA GLU A 160 6.66 -0.68 -22.20
C GLU A 160 7.79 -0.50 -23.22
N PHE A 161 8.27 0.73 -23.44
CA PHE A 161 9.16 1.06 -24.55
C PHE A 161 10.56 1.52 -24.14
N ASP A 162 10.76 1.96 -22.89
CA ASP A 162 12.05 2.50 -22.41
C ASP A 162 12.21 2.27 -20.89
N SER A 163 12.25 1.00 -20.50
CA SER A 163 12.39 0.59 -19.10
C SER A 163 13.73 1.01 -18.46
N GLU A 164 14.74 1.30 -19.28
CA GLU A 164 16.05 1.79 -18.86
C GLU A 164 16.11 3.32 -18.70
N ASN A 165 15.01 4.02 -18.96
CA ASN A 165 14.93 5.46 -18.79
C ASN A 165 15.33 5.89 -17.37
N LEU A 166 16.22 6.87 -17.27
CA LEU A 166 16.76 7.32 -16.00
C LEU A 166 15.66 7.76 -15.01
N LEU A 167 14.66 8.50 -15.47
CA LEU A 167 13.55 8.97 -14.63
C LEU A 167 12.63 7.84 -14.18
N PHE A 168 12.44 6.84 -15.05
CA PHE A 168 11.69 5.65 -14.72
C PHE A 168 12.42 4.81 -13.68
N ARG A 169 13.72 4.56 -13.86
CA ARG A 169 14.56 3.85 -12.89
C ARG A 169 14.63 4.57 -11.54
N GLN A 170 14.78 5.89 -11.54
CA GLN A 170 14.82 6.69 -10.32
C GLN A 170 13.54 6.49 -9.47
N ALA A 171 12.37 6.33 -10.10
CA ALA A 171 11.13 6.07 -9.39
C ALA A 171 11.15 4.77 -8.57
N PHE A 172 11.97 3.80 -8.97
CA PHE A 172 12.16 2.54 -8.25
C PHE A 172 13.32 2.62 -7.25
N GLU A 173 14.43 3.26 -7.61
CA GLU A 173 15.59 3.41 -6.74
C GLU A 173 15.28 4.21 -5.45
N GLU A 174 14.35 5.17 -5.51
CA GLU A 174 13.91 5.93 -4.33
C GLU A 174 12.95 5.15 -3.40
N LEU A 175 12.55 3.93 -3.76
CA LEU A 175 11.65 3.10 -2.97
C LEU A 175 12.36 2.02 -2.16
N ILE A 176 13.64 1.81 -2.42
CA ILE A 176 14.52 0.86 -1.72
C ILE A 176 15.31 1.59 -0.65
#